data_c9300a67a32be12adc1636653d453e30
#
_entry.id   c9300a67a32be12adc1636653d453e30
#
_cell.length_a   1.000
_cell.length_b   1.000
_cell.length_c   1.000
_cell.angle_alpha   90.00
_cell.angle_beta   90.00
_cell.angle_gamma   90.00
#
_symmetry.space_group_name_H-M   'P 1'
#
loop_
_entity.id
_entity.type
_entity.pdbx_description
1 polymer ?
#
loop_
_entity_poly.entity_id
_entity_poly.type
_entity_poly.pdbx_seq_one_letter_code
_entity_poly.pdbx_strand_id
1 'polypeptide(L)'
;MPIFIESLHDRYISEGYDTIKVIEKYINEIKPDVVFIPSKEDTHQDHRAVHYASIVATRLVNEVYIYQSPSSNINFRPTYYVDITDYMDIKIQAVNFHTSQNIKTYMADRAVQGLAEYRAFDIFRNDRLFEAFEVFRSVH
;
A
#
# COMPACT_ATOMS: atom_id res chain seq x y z
N MET A 1 -9.72 -13.17 7.63
CA MET A 1 -9.52 -12.81 6.21
C MET A 1 -8.47 -13.76 5.63
N PRO A 2 -8.70 -14.40 4.48
CA PRO A 2 -7.71 -15.30 3.88
C PRO A 2 -6.48 -14.52 3.41
N ILE A 3 -5.31 -15.15 3.49
CA ILE A 3 -4.05 -14.64 2.93
C ILE A 3 -3.69 -15.50 1.74
N PHE A 4 -3.43 -14.87 0.60
CA PHE A 4 -2.96 -15.52 -0.62
C PHE A 4 -1.52 -15.08 -0.89
N ILE A 5 -0.64 -16.04 -1.12
CA ILE A 5 0.78 -15.78 -1.42
C ILE A 5 1.11 -16.49 -2.72
N GLU A 6 1.63 -15.74 -3.68
CA GLU A 6 2.10 -16.25 -4.96
C GLU A 6 3.63 -16.28 -5.01
N SER A 7 4.16 -17.28 -5.72
CA SER A 7 5.61 -17.48 -5.89
C SER A 7 6.11 -16.76 -7.15
N LEU A 8 6.05 -15.45 -7.16
CA LEU A 8 6.66 -14.65 -8.21
C LEU A 8 8.15 -14.42 -7.89
N HIS A 9 8.99 -14.38 -8.93
CA HIS A 9 10.42 -14.16 -8.74
C HIS A 9 10.70 -12.72 -8.29
N ASP A 10 11.26 -12.56 -7.09
CA ASP A 10 11.74 -11.28 -6.58
C ASP A 10 12.67 -10.59 -7.59
N ARG A 11 12.49 -9.30 -7.81
CA ARG A 11 13.18 -8.44 -8.78
C ARG A 11 12.87 -8.70 -10.26
N TYR A 12 11.95 -9.62 -10.56
CA TYR A 12 11.57 -9.97 -11.94
C TYR A 12 10.05 -9.91 -12.16
N ILE A 13 9.31 -9.26 -11.29
CA ILE A 13 7.87 -9.07 -11.47
C ILE A 13 7.65 -8.15 -12.67
N SER A 14 6.89 -8.62 -13.66
CA SER A 14 6.54 -7.84 -14.83
C SER A 14 5.27 -7.04 -14.62
N GLU A 15 5.12 -5.91 -15.32
CA GLU A 15 3.85 -5.19 -15.39
C GLU A 15 2.86 -5.81 -16.39
N GLY A 16 3.27 -6.89 -17.04
CA GLY A 16 2.57 -7.54 -18.15
C GLY A 16 1.53 -8.57 -17.74
N TYR A 17 1.10 -9.33 -18.76
CA TYR A 17 -0.01 -10.28 -18.70
C TYR A 17 0.04 -11.26 -17.53
N ASP A 18 1.21 -11.82 -17.23
CA ASP A 18 1.34 -12.84 -16.19
C ASP A 18 0.97 -12.30 -14.81
N THR A 19 1.46 -11.10 -14.44
CA THR A 19 1.13 -10.45 -13.17
C THR A 19 -0.32 -9.97 -13.16
N ILE A 20 -0.80 -9.40 -14.26
CA ILE A 20 -2.21 -8.99 -14.41
C ILE A 20 -3.13 -10.18 -14.15
N LYS A 21 -2.87 -11.33 -14.79
CA LYS A 21 -3.68 -12.53 -14.65
C LYS A 21 -3.73 -13.06 -13.22
N VAL A 22 -2.60 -13.03 -12.51
CA VAL A 22 -2.53 -13.42 -11.10
C VAL A 22 -3.43 -12.52 -10.24
N ILE A 23 -3.36 -11.21 -10.45
CA ILE A 23 -4.18 -10.25 -9.69
C ILE A 23 -5.66 -10.41 -10.07
N GLU A 24 -6.00 -10.49 -11.36
CA GLU A 24 -7.38 -10.69 -11.83
C GLU A 24 -8.03 -11.96 -11.27
N LYS A 25 -7.26 -13.05 -11.11
CA LYS A 25 -7.73 -14.28 -10.46
C LYS A 25 -8.33 -13.97 -9.08
N TYR A 26 -7.59 -13.24 -8.23
CA TYR A 26 -8.04 -12.90 -6.87
C TYR A 26 -9.13 -11.84 -6.85
N ILE A 27 -9.09 -10.86 -7.75
CA ILE A 27 -10.18 -9.88 -7.90
C ILE A 27 -11.50 -10.59 -8.23
N ASN A 28 -11.47 -11.56 -9.16
CA ASN A 28 -12.67 -12.31 -9.56
C ASN A 28 -13.17 -13.26 -8.48
N GLU A 29 -12.27 -13.85 -7.71
CA GLU A 29 -12.59 -14.77 -6.62
C GLU A 29 -13.17 -14.03 -5.40
N ILE A 30 -12.50 -12.94 -4.97
CA ILE A 30 -12.83 -12.22 -3.74
C ILE A 30 -13.93 -11.19 -3.99
N LYS A 31 -13.99 -10.59 -5.20
CA LYS A 31 -14.87 -9.47 -5.57
C LYS A 31 -14.82 -8.31 -4.58
N PRO A 32 -13.65 -7.74 -4.35
CA PRO A 32 -13.46 -6.70 -3.34
C PRO A 32 -14.15 -5.40 -3.76
N ASP A 33 -14.71 -4.68 -2.79
CA ASP A 33 -15.21 -3.32 -2.99
C ASP A 33 -14.07 -2.30 -3.05
N VAL A 34 -13.01 -2.57 -2.27
CA VAL A 34 -11.84 -1.70 -2.13
C VAL A 34 -10.56 -2.50 -2.36
N VAL A 35 -9.63 -1.91 -3.12
CA VAL A 35 -8.29 -2.47 -3.35
C VAL A 35 -7.22 -1.42 -3.05
N PHE A 36 -6.20 -1.82 -2.30
CA PHE A 36 -4.99 -1.03 -2.07
C PHE A 36 -3.86 -1.55 -2.94
N ILE A 37 -3.21 -0.66 -3.69
CA ILE A 37 -2.10 -0.99 -4.60
C ILE A 37 -0.85 -0.17 -4.26
N PRO A 38 0.36 -0.65 -4.57
CA PRO A 38 1.58 0.12 -4.35
C PRO A 38 1.65 1.35 -5.27
N SER A 39 2.47 2.33 -4.90
CA SER A 39 2.67 3.54 -5.69
C SER A 39 3.57 3.30 -6.91
N LYS A 40 3.29 3.98 -8.02
CA LYS A 40 4.23 4.12 -9.14
C LYS A 40 5.47 4.95 -8.76
N GLU A 41 5.32 5.82 -7.76
CA GLU A 41 6.36 6.66 -7.20
C GLU A 41 7.21 5.89 -6.17
N ASP A 42 7.51 4.64 -6.47
CA ASP A 42 8.31 3.76 -5.63
C ASP A 42 9.68 3.51 -6.27
N THR A 43 10.74 3.48 -5.46
CA THR A 43 12.10 3.18 -5.94
C THR A 43 12.28 1.69 -6.24
N HIS A 44 11.43 0.81 -5.67
CA HIS A 44 11.48 -0.63 -5.92
C HIS A 44 10.76 -0.99 -7.22
N GLN A 45 11.49 -1.63 -8.15
CA GLN A 45 10.95 -1.97 -9.48
C GLN A 45 9.73 -2.88 -9.42
N ASP A 46 9.70 -3.86 -8.52
CA ASP A 46 8.57 -4.79 -8.40
C ASP A 46 7.31 -4.09 -7.90
N HIS A 47 7.44 -3.09 -7.00
CA HIS A 47 6.30 -2.29 -6.58
C HIS A 47 5.71 -1.50 -7.75
N ARG A 48 6.57 -0.91 -8.60
CA ARG A 48 6.09 -0.22 -9.81
C ARG A 48 5.44 -1.19 -10.80
N ALA A 49 6.03 -2.35 -11.02
CA ALA A 49 5.45 -3.37 -11.90
C ALA A 49 4.06 -3.83 -11.41
N VAL A 50 3.94 -4.11 -10.10
CA VAL A 50 2.66 -4.47 -9.47
C VAL A 50 1.66 -3.31 -9.57
N HIS A 51 2.10 -2.05 -9.42
CA HIS A 51 1.22 -0.88 -9.60
C HIS A 51 0.55 -0.91 -11.00
N TYR A 52 1.35 -0.99 -12.07
CA TYR A 52 0.82 -0.96 -13.43
C TYR A 52 -0.06 -2.17 -13.76
N ALA A 53 0.33 -3.37 -13.32
CA ALA A 53 -0.48 -4.56 -13.47
C ALA A 53 -1.82 -4.44 -12.70
N SER A 54 -1.78 -3.87 -11.50
CA SER A 54 -2.97 -3.69 -10.65
C SER A 54 -3.97 -2.70 -11.24
N ILE A 55 -3.50 -1.60 -11.86
CA ILE A 55 -4.39 -0.65 -12.55
C ILE A 55 -5.25 -1.35 -13.59
N VAL A 56 -4.66 -2.26 -14.36
CA VAL A 56 -5.38 -3.04 -15.37
C VAL A 56 -6.33 -4.04 -14.71
N ALA A 57 -5.83 -4.81 -13.75
CA ALA A 57 -6.59 -5.88 -13.10
C ALA A 57 -7.79 -5.37 -12.29
N THR A 58 -7.70 -4.14 -11.74
CA THR A 58 -8.75 -3.55 -10.89
C THR A 58 -9.72 -2.65 -11.65
N ARG A 59 -9.75 -2.71 -12.98
CA ARG A 59 -10.56 -1.80 -13.83
C ARG A 59 -12.06 -1.77 -13.50
N LEU A 60 -12.60 -2.83 -12.92
CA LEU A 60 -14.01 -2.95 -12.53
C LEU A 60 -14.24 -2.78 -11.02
N VAL A 61 -13.21 -2.53 -10.23
CA VAL A 61 -13.32 -2.28 -8.80
C VAL A 61 -13.69 -0.81 -8.57
N ASN A 62 -14.67 -0.56 -7.70
CA ASN A 62 -15.18 0.79 -7.47
C ASN A 62 -14.19 1.68 -6.75
N GLU A 63 -13.46 1.16 -5.77
CA GLU A 63 -12.52 1.94 -4.97
C GLU A 63 -11.11 1.36 -5.07
N VAL A 64 -10.16 2.17 -5.55
CA VAL A 64 -8.75 1.80 -5.66
C VAL A 64 -7.90 2.91 -5.07
N TYR A 65 -7.15 2.59 -4.03
CA TYR A 65 -6.26 3.50 -3.30
C TYR A 65 -4.82 3.07 -3.46
N ILE A 66 -3.94 4.05 -3.63
CA ILE A 66 -2.50 3.84 -3.74
C ILE A 66 -1.87 4.15 -2.39
N TYR A 67 -1.22 3.15 -1.79
CA TYR A 67 -0.55 3.31 -0.49
C TYR A 67 0.90 3.76 -0.63
N GLN A 68 1.37 4.43 0.42
CA GLN A 68 2.77 4.77 0.58
C GLN A 68 3.54 3.59 1.18
N SER A 69 4.59 3.14 0.50
CA SER A 69 5.59 2.23 1.05
C SER A 69 6.79 3.00 1.61
N PRO A 70 7.66 2.38 2.42
CA PRO A 70 8.91 3.00 2.88
C PRO A 70 9.87 3.38 1.74
N SER A 71 9.72 2.80 0.56
CA SER A 71 10.51 3.08 -0.64
C SER A 71 9.85 4.08 -1.60
N SER A 72 8.69 4.61 -1.25
CA SER A 72 8.03 5.68 -2.03
C SER A 72 8.87 6.96 -2.00
N ASN A 73 8.97 7.62 -3.15
CA ASN A 73 9.73 8.85 -3.29
C ASN A 73 8.89 10.10 -2.96
N ILE A 74 9.51 11.27 -3.02
CA ILE A 74 8.92 12.57 -2.71
C ILE A 74 7.73 12.97 -3.61
N ASN A 75 7.54 12.31 -4.74
CA ASN A 75 6.42 12.59 -5.64
C ASN A 75 5.11 11.92 -5.23
N PHE A 76 5.12 11.05 -4.21
CA PHE A 76 3.90 10.52 -3.62
C PHE A 76 3.07 11.67 -3.01
N ARG A 77 1.84 11.87 -3.51
CA ARG A 77 0.98 13.00 -3.15
C ARG A 77 -0.40 12.52 -2.69
N PRO A 78 -0.54 12.14 -1.43
CA PRO A 78 -1.81 11.66 -0.92
C PRO A 78 -2.87 12.75 -0.88
N THR A 79 -4.12 12.33 -1.09
CA THR A 79 -5.32 13.16 -1.04
C THR A 79 -6.43 12.55 -0.17
N TYR A 80 -6.23 11.34 0.30
CA TYR A 80 -7.17 10.61 1.16
C TYR A 80 -6.47 10.17 2.45
N TYR A 81 -7.04 10.51 3.60
CA TYR A 81 -6.44 10.29 4.91
C TYR A 81 -7.37 9.48 5.79
N VAL A 82 -6.83 8.46 6.43
CA VAL A 82 -7.57 7.57 7.33
C VAL A 82 -6.99 7.69 8.73
N ASP A 83 -7.84 8.03 9.71
CA ASP A 83 -7.46 8.04 11.12
C ASP A 83 -7.16 6.61 11.59
N ILE A 84 -5.93 6.39 12.02
CA ILE A 84 -5.44 5.10 12.51
C ILE A 84 -5.01 5.17 13.99
N THR A 85 -5.39 6.23 14.69
CA THR A 85 -4.95 6.47 16.08
C THR A 85 -5.16 5.22 16.96
N ASP A 86 -6.36 4.64 16.92
CA ASP A 86 -6.72 3.47 17.72
C ASP A 86 -6.11 2.15 17.19
N TYR A 87 -5.48 2.19 16.00
CA TYR A 87 -4.92 1.01 15.33
C TYR A 87 -3.40 1.05 15.23
N MET A 88 -2.75 2.09 15.76
CA MET A 88 -1.32 2.29 15.62
C MET A 88 -0.50 1.16 16.25
N ASP A 89 -0.90 0.68 17.41
CA ASP A 89 -0.23 -0.44 18.09
C ASP A 89 -0.31 -1.73 17.26
N ILE A 90 -1.48 -2.00 16.69
CA ILE A 90 -1.69 -3.17 15.81
C ILE A 90 -0.84 -3.05 14.54
N LYS A 91 -0.74 -1.86 13.97
CA LYS A 91 0.12 -1.60 12.81
C LYS A 91 1.58 -1.84 13.12
N ILE A 92 2.09 -1.33 14.23
CA ILE A 92 3.48 -1.55 14.68
C ILE A 92 3.73 -3.05 14.88
N GLN A 93 2.83 -3.77 15.56
CA GLN A 93 2.94 -5.21 15.74
C GLN A 93 3.00 -5.95 14.39
N ALA A 94 2.12 -5.61 13.45
CA ALA A 94 2.09 -6.22 12.12
C ALA A 94 3.41 -5.99 11.35
N VAL A 95 3.98 -4.78 11.42
CA VAL A 95 5.28 -4.47 10.81
C VAL A 95 6.39 -5.30 11.46
N ASN A 96 6.38 -5.45 12.77
CA ASN A 96 7.39 -6.21 13.51
C ASN A 96 7.34 -7.73 13.25
N PHE A 97 6.22 -8.26 12.77
CA PHE A 97 6.14 -9.66 12.30
C PHE A 97 6.93 -9.91 11.01
N HIS A 98 7.27 -8.88 10.24
CA HIS A 98 8.13 -8.98 9.06
C HIS A 98 9.61 -9.08 9.45
N THR A 99 10.01 -10.19 10.07
CA THR A 99 11.35 -10.41 10.65
C THR A 99 12.49 -10.23 9.64
N SER A 100 12.27 -10.54 8.37
CA SER A 100 13.24 -10.33 7.29
C SER A 100 13.54 -8.86 7.02
N GLN A 101 12.71 -7.93 7.48
CA GLN A 101 12.81 -6.49 7.30
C GLN A 101 13.22 -5.74 8.58
N ASN A 102 13.24 -6.39 9.75
CA ASN A 102 13.49 -5.77 11.06
C ASN A 102 14.87 -5.11 11.20
N ILE A 103 15.81 -5.41 10.29
CA ILE A 103 17.15 -4.79 10.28
C ILE A 103 17.11 -3.38 9.64
N LYS A 104 16.01 -3.04 8.95
CA LYS A 104 15.90 -1.79 8.21
C LYS A 104 15.38 -0.67 9.10
N THR A 105 16.16 0.39 9.26
CA THR A 105 15.84 1.52 10.17
C THR A 105 14.53 2.23 9.84
N TYR A 106 14.08 2.21 8.58
CA TYR A 106 12.81 2.79 8.16
C TYR A 106 11.57 1.94 8.53
N MET A 107 11.79 0.71 9.02
CA MET A 107 10.75 -0.16 9.59
C MET A 107 10.71 -0.10 11.12
N ALA A 108 11.58 0.69 11.74
CA ALA A 108 11.54 0.88 13.19
C ALA A 108 10.24 1.56 13.62
N ASP A 109 9.72 1.18 14.79
CA ASP A 109 8.46 1.69 15.35
C ASP A 109 8.35 3.21 15.26
N ARG A 110 9.44 3.90 15.66
CA ARG A 110 9.50 5.37 15.59
C ARG A 110 9.38 5.94 14.17
N ALA A 111 9.84 5.21 13.15
CA ALA A 111 9.73 5.67 11.76
C ALA A 111 8.31 5.49 11.24
N VAL A 112 7.67 4.37 11.59
CA VAL A 112 6.27 4.10 11.26
C VAL A 112 5.34 5.10 11.93
N GLN A 113 5.55 5.37 13.22
CA GLN A 113 4.79 6.37 13.98
C GLN A 113 5.04 7.78 13.45
N GLY A 114 6.30 8.15 13.20
CA GLY A 114 6.67 9.47 12.69
C GLY A 114 6.05 9.77 11.32
N LEU A 115 5.87 8.76 10.47
CA LEU A 115 5.15 8.93 9.21
C LEU A 115 3.66 9.23 9.47
N ALA A 116 3.02 8.54 10.41
CA ALA A 116 1.62 8.77 10.75
C ALA A 116 1.39 10.17 11.39
N GLU A 117 2.33 10.63 12.20
CA GLU A 117 2.36 12.00 12.75
C GLU A 117 2.54 13.04 11.64
N TYR A 118 3.46 12.80 10.71
CA TYR A 118 3.66 13.68 9.56
C TYR A 118 2.39 13.78 8.71
N ARG A 119 1.68 12.69 8.47
CA ARG A 119 0.41 12.70 7.73
C ARG A 119 -0.71 13.43 8.48
N ALA A 120 -0.69 13.40 9.81
CA ALA A 120 -1.57 14.23 10.63
C ALA A 120 -1.26 15.73 10.45
N PHE A 121 0.03 16.08 10.40
CA PHE A 121 0.47 17.46 10.16
C PHE A 121 0.02 17.99 8.79
N ASP A 122 0.06 17.19 7.74
CA ASP A 122 -0.38 17.57 6.37
C ASP A 122 -1.82 18.14 6.36
N ILE A 123 -2.67 17.67 7.29
CA ILE A 123 -4.10 18.04 7.34
C ILE A 123 -4.50 18.79 8.62
N PHE A 124 -3.52 19.29 9.39
CA PHE A 124 -3.73 20.05 10.62
C PHE A 124 -4.51 19.27 11.70
N ARG A 125 -4.22 17.97 11.88
CA ARG A 125 -4.82 17.08 12.88
C ARG A 125 -3.77 16.49 13.82
N ASN A 126 -2.96 17.33 14.47
CA ASN A 126 -1.76 16.94 15.23
C ASN A 126 -2.04 16.16 16.53
N ASP A 127 -3.30 16.00 16.91
CA ASP A 127 -3.77 15.21 18.03
C ASP A 127 -4.10 13.73 17.64
N ARG A 128 -3.89 13.38 16.38
CA ARG A 128 -4.23 12.08 15.79
C ARG A 128 -3.12 11.51 14.93
N LEU A 129 -3.26 10.25 14.52
CA LEU A 129 -2.34 9.54 13.64
C LEU A 129 -3.06 9.12 12.36
N PHE A 130 -2.46 9.33 11.22
CA PHE A 130 -3.10 9.05 9.93
C PHE A 130 -2.26 8.17 9.01
N GLU A 131 -2.93 7.31 8.27
CA GLU A 131 -2.43 6.81 6.99
C GLU A 131 -2.95 7.66 5.84
N ALA A 132 -2.15 7.77 4.80
CA ALA A 132 -2.50 8.61 3.66
C ALA A 132 -2.33 7.85 2.34
N PHE A 133 -3.26 8.09 1.43
CA PHE A 133 -3.38 7.40 0.15
C PHE A 133 -3.59 8.38 -0.99
N GLU A 134 -3.09 8.04 -2.18
CA GLU A 134 -3.58 8.66 -3.41
C GLU A 134 -4.85 7.93 -3.86
N VAL A 135 -5.85 8.67 -4.32
CA VAL A 135 -7.07 8.09 -4.87
C VAL A 135 -6.86 7.83 -6.37
N PHE A 136 -6.82 6.55 -6.77
CA PHE A 136 -6.81 6.20 -8.19
C PHE A 136 -8.24 6.18 -8.76
N ARG A 137 -9.18 5.59 -8.01
CA ARG A 137 -10.60 5.54 -8.37
C ARG A 137 -11.45 5.53 -7.10
N SER A 138 -12.56 6.27 -7.15
CA SER A 138 -13.61 6.22 -6.14
C SER A 138 -14.94 6.50 -6.83
N VAL A 139 -15.81 5.49 -6.91
CA VAL A 139 -17.12 5.53 -7.57
C VAL A 139 -18.18 5.13 -6.54
N HIS A 140 -19.15 6.01 -6.32
CA HIS A 140 -20.26 5.83 -5.36
C HIS A 140 -21.61 5.82 -6.05
#